data_cce00da8bbd9762c49a0403d7b624b7c
#
_entry.id   cce00da8bbd9762c49a0403d7b624b7c
#
_cell.length_a   1.000
_cell.length_b   1.000
_cell.length_c   1.000
_cell.angle_alpha   90.00
_cell.angle_beta   90.00
_cell.angle_gamma   90.00
#
_symmetry.space_group_name_H-M   'P 1'
#
loop_
_entity.id
_entity.type
_entity.pdbx_description
1 polymer ?
#
loop_
_entity_poly.entity_id
_entity_poly.type
_entity_poly.pdbx_seq_one_letter_code
_entity_poly.pdbx_strand_id
1 'polypeptide(L)'
;MVKVTVCGAAGGIGQPLSLMFKLNPYVTTLALYDVVNVPGVGKDLSHIDTDTKLESYLPENDGLEKALTGSDLVIIPAGVPRKPGMTRDDLFAINAGIIRDLANGIAQFAPSAFVLVISNPVNSTVPIVAEILKKSNVFNPQKLFGVTTLDCVRANTFVAELSKDKEASAFDTRVLGGHSGETIVPVFSQSAPEVYKELSDEQKAALVHRVQFGGDEVVKAKNGAGSATLSMAYAGYKLGHALLAAINDTPGIIESTFVYLKDSKIKGATEAYKYINEKLKDSDSSDVDFFALPVVLSSNGIEEIKWDILEKVDAKETELLKIATGQLSKNIAKGTAFIAGN
;
A
#
# COMPACT_ATOMS: atom_id res chain seq x y z
N MET A 1 11.67 -5.16 21.17
CA MET A 1 10.31 -5.77 21.19
C MET A 1 9.49 -5.02 20.15
N VAL A 2 8.80 -5.73 19.25
CA VAL A 2 8.02 -5.08 18.19
C VAL A 2 6.54 -5.43 18.35
N LYS A 3 5.70 -4.39 18.48
CA LYS A 3 4.25 -4.51 18.48
C LYS A 3 3.69 -4.14 17.08
N VAL A 4 2.95 -5.06 16.49
CA VAL A 4 2.21 -4.84 15.25
C VAL A 4 0.71 -4.77 15.56
N THR A 5 0.04 -3.75 15.03
CA THR A 5 -1.41 -3.61 15.16
C THR A 5 -2.09 -3.71 13.79
N VAL A 6 -3.09 -4.58 13.68
CA VAL A 6 -3.93 -4.74 12.47
C VAL A 6 -5.31 -4.16 12.73
N CYS A 7 -5.64 -3.04 12.07
CA CYS A 7 -6.94 -2.39 12.13
C CYS A 7 -7.83 -2.86 10.97
N GLY A 8 -8.83 -3.67 11.26
CA GLY A 8 -9.64 -4.41 10.29
C GLY A 8 -9.28 -5.90 10.26
N ALA A 9 -8.88 -6.43 11.42
CA ALA A 9 -8.30 -7.77 11.57
C ALA A 9 -9.29 -8.91 11.33
N ALA A 10 -10.59 -8.69 11.44
CA ALA A 10 -11.62 -9.71 11.23
C ALA A 10 -12.09 -9.80 9.76
N GLY A 11 -11.64 -8.88 8.90
CA GLY A 11 -11.98 -8.87 7.48
C GLY A 11 -11.25 -9.94 6.65
N GLY A 12 -11.66 -10.09 5.39
CA GLY A 12 -11.09 -11.10 4.47
C GLY A 12 -9.60 -10.87 4.13
N ILE A 13 -9.08 -9.65 4.29
CA ILE A 13 -7.64 -9.35 4.23
C ILE A 13 -7.03 -9.48 5.63
N GLY A 14 -7.72 -8.97 6.65
CA GLY A 14 -7.20 -8.88 8.02
C GLY A 14 -6.86 -10.24 8.63
N GLN A 15 -7.72 -11.25 8.48
CA GLN A 15 -7.49 -12.58 9.05
C GLN A 15 -6.21 -13.26 8.51
N PRO A 16 -6.03 -13.46 7.18
CA PRO A 16 -4.81 -14.07 6.65
C PRO A 16 -3.57 -13.19 6.89
N LEU A 17 -3.71 -11.87 6.89
CA LEU A 17 -2.63 -10.95 7.23
C LEU A 17 -2.18 -11.14 8.69
N SER A 18 -3.12 -11.21 9.61
CA SER A 18 -2.87 -11.44 11.04
C SER A 18 -2.22 -12.81 11.29
N LEU A 19 -2.64 -13.85 10.56
CA LEU A 19 -2.00 -15.16 10.61
C LEU A 19 -0.51 -15.07 10.22
N MET A 20 -0.19 -14.39 9.12
CA MET A 20 1.20 -14.23 8.67
C MET A 20 2.04 -13.45 9.69
N PHE A 21 1.49 -12.40 10.32
CA PHE A 21 2.20 -11.66 11.36
C PHE A 21 2.31 -12.45 12.68
N LYS A 22 1.35 -13.32 13.02
CA LYS A 22 1.47 -14.23 14.16
C LYS A 22 2.67 -15.19 14.01
N LEU A 23 3.00 -15.56 12.78
CA LEU A 23 4.12 -16.42 12.43
C LEU A 23 5.45 -15.66 12.20
N ASN A 24 5.42 -14.33 12.20
CA ASN A 24 6.59 -13.53 11.88
C ASN A 24 7.56 -13.46 13.07
N PRO A 25 8.85 -13.82 12.89
CA PRO A 25 9.81 -13.90 13.98
C PRO A 25 10.19 -12.56 14.62
N TYR A 26 9.93 -11.45 13.95
CA TYR A 26 10.18 -10.11 14.49
C TYR A 26 9.07 -9.60 15.40
N VAL A 27 7.87 -10.20 15.35
CA VAL A 27 6.69 -9.72 16.08
C VAL A 27 6.64 -10.32 17.47
N THR A 28 6.76 -9.49 18.51
CA THR A 28 6.63 -9.92 19.90
C THR A 28 5.20 -9.76 20.43
N THR A 29 4.46 -8.77 19.91
CA THR A 29 3.05 -8.55 20.25
C THR A 29 2.26 -8.26 18.97
N LEU A 30 1.19 -8.98 18.76
CA LEU A 30 0.22 -8.75 17.69
C LEU A 30 -1.10 -8.30 18.30
N ALA A 31 -1.47 -7.04 18.06
CA ALA A 31 -2.75 -6.47 18.47
C ALA A 31 -3.72 -6.45 17.29
N LEU A 32 -4.92 -6.96 17.50
CA LEU A 32 -5.99 -7.02 16.52
C LEU A 32 -7.10 -6.06 16.93
N TYR A 33 -7.52 -5.20 16.00
CA TYR A 33 -8.66 -4.31 16.19
C TYR A 33 -9.65 -4.46 15.06
N ASP A 34 -10.92 -4.59 15.39
CA ASP A 34 -12.03 -4.54 14.43
C ASP A 34 -13.34 -4.17 15.16
N VAL A 35 -14.35 -3.78 14.39
CA VAL A 35 -15.68 -3.45 14.91
C VAL A 35 -16.57 -4.68 15.16
N VAL A 36 -16.18 -5.84 14.60
CA VAL A 36 -16.90 -7.11 14.76
C VAL A 36 -15.92 -8.29 14.83
N ASN A 37 -16.32 -9.39 15.47
CA ASN A 37 -15.70 -10.73 15.41
C ASN A 37 -14.20 -10.84 15.78
N VAL A 38 -13.52 -9.77 16.12
CA VAL A 38 -12.08 -9.80 16.41
C VAL A 38 -11.70 -10.63 17.63
N PRO A 39 -12.52 -10.76 18.69
CA PRO A 39 -12.22 -11.67 19.80
C PRO A 39 -12.15 -13.14 19.36
N GLY A 40 -13.00 -13.55 18.41
CA GLY A 40 -12.98 -14.91 17.85
C GLY A 40 -11.72 -15.16 17.02
N VAL A 41 -11.36 -14.23 16.14
CA VAL A 41 -10.11 -14.30 15.37
C VAL A 41 -8.88 -14.34 16.28
N GLY A 42 -8.87 -13.48 17.31
CA GLY A 42 -7.80 -13.45 18.29
C GLY A 42 -7.70 -14.78 19.08
N LYS A 43 -8.82 -15.35 19.47
CA LYS A 43 -8.85 -16.63 20.18
C LYS A 43 -8.29 -17.76 19.32
N ASP A 44 -8.69 -17.83 18.05
CA ASP A 44 -8.22 -18.85 17.10
C ASP A 44 -6.69 -18.72 16.88
N LEU A 45 -6.21 -17.53 16.55
CA LEU A 45 -4.77 -17.25 16.38
C LEU A 45 -3.94 -17.50 17.65
N SER A 46 -4.54 -17.38 18.84
CA SER A 46 -3.86 -17.64 20.11
C SER A 46 -3.53 -19.12 20.34
N HIS A 47 -4.16 -20.04 19.57
CA HIS A 47 -3.87 -21.46 19.62
C HIS A 47 -2.62 -21.87 18.83
N ILE A 48 -2.04 -20.93 18.05
CA ILE A 48 -0.82 -21.19 17.28
C ILE A 48 0.39 -21.08 18.22
N ASP A 49 1.24 -22.08 18.22
CA ASP A 49 2.39 -22.29 19.10
C ASP A 49 3.62 -21.40 18.78
N THR A 50 3.40 -20.09 18.72
CA THR A 50 4.48 -19.10 18.61
C THR A 50 4.50 -18.20 19.84
N ASP A 51 5.68 -17.63 20.15
CA ASP A 51 5.89 -16.75 21.32
C ASP A 51 5.21 -15.38 21.18
N THR A 52 4.68 -15.04 20.02
CA THR A 52 3.99 -13.77 19.78
C THR A 52 2.76 -13.64 20.68
N LYS A 53 2.80 -12.68 21.61
CA LYS A 53 1.64 -12.33 22.44
C LYS A 53 0.52 -11.78 21.56
N LEU A 54 -0.70 -12.29 21.75
CA LEU A 54 -1.87 -11.85 21.00
C LEU A 54 -2.81 -11.01 21.88
N GLU A 55 -3.27 -9.91 21.33
CA GLU A 55 -4.27 -9.02 21.94
C GLU A 55 -5.38 -8.78 20.92
N SER A 56 -6.64 -8.67 21.36
CA SER A 56 -7.77 -8.40 20.49
C SER A 56 -8.76 -7.44 21.13
N TYR A 57 -9.20 -6.44 20.38
CA TYR A 57 -9.98 -5.33 20.89
C TYR A 57 -11.13 -4.97 19.95
N LEU A 58 -12.34 -4.85 20.50
CA LEU A 58 -13.49 -4.19 19.90
C LEU A 58 -13.47 -2.69 20.29
N PRO A 59 -14.31 -1.83 19.67
CA PRO A 59 -14.35 -0.39 19.97
C PRO A 59 -14.64 -0.06 21.43
N GLU A 60 -15.39 -0.90 22.11
CA GLU A 60 -15.78 -0.68 23.50
C GLU A 60 -14.58 -0.69 24.45
N ASN A 61 -14.72 0.02 25.57
CA ASN A 61 -13.71 0.09 26.64
C ASN A 61 -12.34 0.57 26.16
N ASP A 62 -12.31 1.61 25.33
CA ASP A 62 -11.09 2.23 24.79
C ASP A 62 -10.25 1.24 23.93
N GLY A 63 -10.95 0.35 23.19
CA GLY A 63 -10.30 -0.73 22.49
C GLY A 63 -9.32 -0.25 21.40
N LEU A 64 -9.61 0.84 20.69
CA LEU A 64 -8.70 1.43 19.72
C LEU A 64 -7.43 1.96 20.38
N GLU A 65 -7.57 2.70 21.49
CA GLU A 65 -6.43 3.18 22.28
C GLU A 65 -5.53 2.02 22.72
N LYS A 66 -6.13 0.97 23.32
CA LYS A 66 -5.39 -0.21 23.80
C LYS A 66 -4.68 -0.95 22.66
N ALA A 67 -5.33 -1.05 21.50
CA ALA A 67 -4.73 -1.66 20.32
C ALA A 67 -3.51 -0.87 19.83
N LEU A 68 -3.64 0.46 19.74
CA LEU A 68 -2.64 1.34 19.14
C LEU A 68 -1.48 1.68 20.08
N THR A 69 -1.73 1.80 21.40
CA THR A 69 -0.70 2.20 22.36
C THR A 69 0.51 1.28 22.30
N GLY A 70 1.69 1.87 22.09
CA GLY A 70 2.96 1.16 21.98
C GLY A 70 3.16 0.40 20.66
N SER A 71 2.36 0.65 19.63
CA SER A 71 2.56 0.04 18.31
C SER A 71 3.77 0.63 17.60
N ASP A 72 4.62 -0.25 17.06
CA ASP A 72 5.72 0.10 16.18
C ASP A 72 5.25 0.14 14.71
N LEU A 73 4.30 -0.72 14.36
CA LEU A 73 3.72 -0.83 13.01
C LEU A 73 2.20 -0.96 13.10
N VAL A 74 1.49 -0.07 12.43
CA VAL A 74 0.03 -0.11 12.28
C VAL A 74 -0.33 -0.40 10.83
N ILE A 75 -1.13 -1.44 10.59
CA ILE A 75 -1.57 -1.84 9.26
C ILE A 75 -3.08 -1.69 9.17
N ILE A 76 -3.55 -1.04 8.12
CA ILE A 76 -4.95 -0.67 7.97
C ILE A 76 -5.55 -1.35 6.72
N PRO A 77 -5.99 -2.61 6.82
CA PRO A 77 -6.83 -3.25 5.81
C PRO A 77 -8.33 -2.93 6.00
N ALA A 78 -8.69 -2.15 7.04
CA ALA A 78 -10.06 -1.80 7.35
C ALA A 78 -10.76 -1.09 6.19
N GLY A 79 -11.99 -1.45 5.93
CA GLY A 79 -12.82 -0.85 4.90
C GLY A 79 -13.92 -1.80 4.45
N VAL A 80 -14.91 -1.26 3.76
CA VAL A 80 -15.98 -2.08 3.18
C VAL A 80 -15.65 -2.42 1.72
N PRO A 81 -15.92 -3.64 1.26
CA PRO A 81 -15.84 -3.96 -0.14
C PRO A 81 -17.00 -3.29 -0.90
N ARG A 82 -16.79 -3.03 -2.20
CA ARG A 82 -17.85 -2.51 -3.06
C ARG A 82 -19.00 -3.52 -3.12
N LYS A 83 -20.21 -3.08 -2.77
CA LYS A 83 -21.44 -3.88 -2.87
C LYS A 83 -22.18 -3.56 -4.17
N PRO A 84 -23.01 -4.48 -4.70
CA PRO A 84 -23.90 -4.19 -5.81
C PRO A 84 -24.73 -2.93 -5.53
N GLY A 85 -24.83 -2.03 -6.51
CA GLY A 85 -25.53 -0.76 -6.39
C GLY A 85 -24.75 0.40 -5.78
N MET A 86 -23.58 0.18 -5.18
CA MET A 86 -22.72 1.26 -4.71
C MET A 86 -21.96 1.92 -5.85
N THR A 87 -21.98 3.25 -5.88
CA THR A 87 -21.07 4.05 -6.72
C THR A 87 -19.64 4.03 -6.18
N ARG A 88 -18.68 4.49 -6.98
CA ARG A 88 -17.29 4.69 -6.49
C ARG A 88 -17.21 5.79 -5.43
N ASP A 89 -18.09 6.79 -5.50
CA ASP A 89 -18.13 7.89 -4.55
C ASP A 89 -18.72 7.47 -3.21
N ASP A 90 -19.76 6.61 -3.20
CA ASP A 90 -20.31 6.03 -1.98
C ASP A 90 -19.25 5.20 -1.24
N LEU A 91 -18.53 4.35 -1.99
CA LEU A 91 -17.45 3.55 -1.43
C LEU A 91 -16.34 4.41 -0.84
N PHE A 92 -15.94 5.46 -1.57
CA PHE A 92 -14.93 6.41 -1.11
C PHE A 92 -15.38 7.08 0.19
N ALA A 93 -16.61 7.61 0.25
CA ALA A 93 -17.09 8.34 1.43
C ALA A 93 -17.08 7.47 2.69
N ILE A 94 -17.51 6.20 2.58
CA ILE A 94 -17.49 5.25 3.71
C ILE A 94 -16.06 4.96 4.15
N ASN A 95 -15.18 4.57 3.23
CA ASN A 95 -13.82 4.20 3.58
C ASN A 95 -12.99 5.41 4.05
N ALA A 96 -13.20 6.60 3.48
CA ALA A 96 -12.58 7.83 3.93
C ALA A 96 -12.93 8.16 5.39
N GLY A 97 -14.18 7.95 5.81
CA GLY A 97 -14.61 8.10 7.20
C GLY A 97 -13.89 7.13 8.14
N ILE A 98 -13.83 5.84 7.77
CA ILE A 98 -13.13 4.82 8.54
C ILE A 98 -11.64 5.18 8.69
N ILE A 99 -10.99 5.57 7.59
CA ILE A 99 -9.57 5.95 7.58
C ILE A 99 -9.32 7.20 8.41
N ARG A 100 -10.19 8.21 8.33
CA ARG A 100 -10.11 9.42 9.16
C ARG A 100 -10.11 9.06 10.65
N ASP A 101 -11.03 8.21 11.07
CA ASP A 101 -11.21 7.87 12.49
C ASP A 101 -10.01 7.04 13.00
N LEU A 102 -9.52 6.09 12.21
CA LEU A 102 -8.30 5.34 12.54
C LEU A 102 -7.05 6.24 12.56
N ALA A 103 -6.91 7.17 11.61
CA ALA A 103 -5.79 8.10 11.55
C ALA A 103 -5.77 9.06 12.76
N ASN A 104 -6.93 9.51 13.22
CA ASN A 104 -7.04 10.29 14.47
C ASN A 104 -6.57 9.46 15.68
N GLY A 105 -6.98 8.20 15.78
CA GLY A 105 -6.49 7.28 16.81
C GLY A 105 -4.96 7.10 16.75
N ILE A 106 -4.41 6.89 15.56
CA ILE A 106 -2.95 6.77 15.35
C ILE A 106 -2.24 8.05 15.79
N ALA A 107 -2.73 9.21 15.38
CA ALA A 107 -2.15 10.50 15.77
C ALA A 107 -2.10 10.69 17.30
N GLN A 108 -3.08 10.18 18.02
CA GLN A 108 -3.21 10.31 19.46
C GLN A 108 -2.42 9.23 20.25
N PHE A 109 -2.52 7.96 19.84
CA PHE A 109 -2.06 6.83 20.64
C PHE A 109 -0.81 6.12 20.11
N ALA A 110 -0.47 6.33 18.82
CA ALA A 110 0.70 5.74 18.16
C ALA A 110 1.42 6.71 17.20
N PRO A 111 1.72 7.97 17.62
CA PRO A 111 2.20 9.02 16.70
C PRO A 111 3.57 8.72 16.08
N SER A 112 4.32 7.79 16.64
CA SER A 112 5.66 7.39 16.15
C SER A 112 5.65 6.11 15.33
N ALA A 113 4.52 5.44 15.19
CA ALA A 113 4.40 4.17 14.48
C ALA A 113 4.63 4.32 12.97
N PHE A 114 5.08 3.25 12.34
CA PHE A 114 4.97 3.07 10.90
C PHE A 114 3.51 2.78 10.53
N VAL A 115 3.01 3.38 9.46
CA VAL A 115 1.62 3.22 9.05
C VAL A 115 1.55 2.68 7.62
N LEU A 116 0.99 1.47 7.45
CA LEU A 116 0.71 0.84 6.17
C LEU A 116 -0.78 0.92 5.85
N VAL A 117 -1.13 1.64 4.80
CA VAL A 117 -2.51 1.79 4.33
C VAL A 117 -2.78 0.81 3.18
N ILE A 118 -3.69 -0.15 3.42
CA ILE A 118 -4.18 -1.12 2.42
C ILE A 118 -5.57 -0.70 1.90
N SER A 119 -6.31 0.04 2.72
CA SER A 119 -7.71 0.41 2.45
C SER A 119 -7.87 1.20 1.15
N ASN A 120 -8.74 0.71 0.27
CA ASN A 120 -9.02 1.34 -1.00
C ASN A 120 -10.04 2.50 -0.88
N PRO A 121 -9.88 3.52 -1.74
CA PRO A 121 -8.86 3.71 -2.77
C PRO A 121 -7.55 4.29 -2.21
N VAL A 122 -6.45 3.52 -2.27
CA VAL A 122 -5.13 3.87 -1.67
C VAL A 122 -4.65 5.26 -2.10
N ASN A 123 -4.81 5.61 -3.38
CA ASN A 123 -4.40 6.92 -3.92
C ASN A 123 -5.08 8.11 -3.22
N SER A 124 -6.20 7.90 -2.52
CA SER A 124 -6.92 8.94 -1.77
C SER A 124 -6.83 8.73 -0.26
N THR A 125 -6.80 7.49 0.21
CA THR A 125 -6.79 7.17 1.66
C THR A 125 -5.44 7.49 2.31
N VAL A 126 -4.33 7.30 1.60
CA VAL A 126 -3.00 7.72 2.10
C VAL A 126 -2.91 9.23 2.29
N PRO A 127 -3.33 10.09 1.33
CA PRO A 127 -3.49 11.52 1.56
C PRO A 127 -4.35 11.89 2.77
N ILE A 128 -5.47 11.17 3.00
CA ILE A 128 -6.32 11.40 4.19
C ILE A 128 -5.52 11.19 5.49
N VAL A 129 -4.79 10.07 5.59
CA VAL A 129 -3.93 9.79 6.76
C VAL A 129 -2.90 10.90 6.94
N ALA A 130 -2.21 11.28 5.86
CA ALA A 130 -1.19 12.34 5.91
C ALA A 130 -1.77 13.66 6.44
N GLU A 131 -2.92 14.10 5.93
CA GLU A 131 -3.55 15.35 6.36
C GLU A 131 -3.98 15.33 7.83
N ILE A 132 -4.49 14.22 8.33
CA ILE A 132 -4.82 14.05 9.77
C ILE A 132 -3.55 14.14 10.61
N LEU A 133 -2.49 13.43 10.23
CA LEU A 133 -1.23 13.45 10.97
C LEU A 133 -0.57 14.84 10.92
N LYS A 134 -0.69 15.58 9.80
CA LYS A 134 -0.26 16.98 9.69
C LYS A 134 -1.05 17.91 10.61
N LYS A 135 -2.38 17.82 10.60
CA LYS A 135 -3.26 18.61 11.52
C LYS A 135 -2.91 18.36 13.00
N SER A 136 -2.46 17.17 13.33
CA SER A 136 -2.04 16.77 14.69
C SER A 136 -0.55 17.05 15.00
N ASN A 137 0.21 17.62 14.04
CA ASN A 137 1.66 17.90 14.16
C ASN A 137 2.54 16.67 14.44
N VAL A 138 2.13 15.50 13.96
CA VAL A 138 2.87 14.23 14.13
C VAL A 138 3.22 13.56 12.80
N PHE A 139 3.00 14.23 11.67
CA PHE A 139 3.29 13.67 10.36
C PHE A 139 4.79 13.47 10.13
N ASN A 140 5.17 12.23 9.84
CA ASN A 140 6.51 11.87 9.39
C ASN A 140 6.41 11.15 8.03
N PRO A 141 6.85 11.77 6.92
CA PRO A 141 6.77 11.17 5.59
C PRO A 141 7.58 9.88 5.44
N GLN A 142 8.59 9.65 6.28
CA GLN A 142 9.38 8.41 6.27
C GLN A 142 8.60 7.19 6.79
N LYS A 143 7.47 7.42 7.47
CA LYS A 143 6.73 6.37 8.19
C LYS A 143 5.32 6.13 7.66
N LEU A 144 4.90 6.78 6.58
CA LEU A 144 3.60 6.56 5.94
C LEU A 144 3.76 5.89 4.59
N PHE A 145 3.07 4.76 4.40
CA PHE A 145 3.18 3.90 3.22
C PHE A 145 1.79 3.52 2.70
N GLY A 146 1.56 3.69 1.40
CA GLY A 146 0.44 3.07 0.71
C GLY A 146 0.87 1.75 0.08
N VAL A 147 0.14 0.68 0.36
CA VAL A 147 0.52 -0.66 -0.10
C VAL A 147 0.16 -0.84 -1.58
N THR A 148 1.17 -0.80 -2.45
CA THR A 148 1.10 -1.10 -3.89
C THR A 148 1.79 -2.41 -4.24
N THR A 149 2.29 -3.13 -3.26
CA THR A 149 3.09 -4.35 -3.41
C THR A 149 2.34 -5.46 -4.17
N LEU A 150 0.99 -5.49 -4.11
CA LEU A 150 0.21 -6.46 -4.88
C LEU A 150 0.40 -6.29 -6.39
N ASP A 151 0.61 -5.08 -6.86
CA ASP A 151 0.81 -4.80 -8.27
C ASP A 151 2.17 -5.35 -8.75
N CYS A 152 3.21 -5.24 -7.91
CA CYS A 152 4.52 -5.87 -8.14
C CYS A 152 4.41 -7.41 -8.14
N VAL A 153 3.68 -7.97 -7.18
CA VAL A 153 3.44 -9.43 -7.09
C VAL A 153 2.73 -9.95 -8.34
N ARG A 154 1.69 -9.25 -8.80
CA ARG A 154 0.99 -9.57 -10.06
C ARG A 154 1.90 -9.44 -11.26
N ALA A 155 2.66 -8.34 -11.36
CA ALA A 155 3.58 -8.13 -12.47
C ALA A 155 4.61 -9.25 -12.58
N ASN A 156 5.21 -9.68 -11.46
CA ASN A 156 6.14 -10.81 -11.42
C ASN A 156 5.47 -12.12 -11.86
N THR A 157 4.26 -12.40 -11.36
CA THR A 157 3.53 -13.62 -11.73
C THR A 157 3.17 -13.63 -13.21
N PHE A 158 2.63 -12.52 -13.74
CA PHE A 158 2.12 -12.46 -15.10
C PHE A 158 3.24 -12.43 -16.16
N VAL A 159 4.39 -11.78 -15.86
CA VAL A 159 5.54 -11.82 -16.76
C VAL A 159 6.21 -13.21 -16.75
N ALA A 160 6.19 -13.91 -15.62
CA ALA A 160 6.71 -15.27 -15.54
C ALA A 160 5.91 -16.26 -16.40
N GLU A 161 4.58 -16.10 -16.50
CA GLU A 161 3.74 -16.92 -17.38
C GLU A 161 4.12 -16.78 -18.87
N LEU A 162 4.75 -15.68 -19.25
CA LEU A 162 5.25 -15.42 -20.61
C LEU A 162 6.74 -15.80 -20.79
N SER A 163 7.41 -16.10 -19.70
CA SER A 163 8.81 -16.57 -19.71
C SER A 163 8.88 -18.06 -20.03
N LYS A 164 9.90 -18.49 -20.76
CA LYS A 164 10.12 -19.91 -21.05
C LYS A 164 10.81 -20.65 -19.90
N ASP A 165 11.64 -19.93 -19.14
CA ASP A 165 12.64 -20.54 -18.26
C ASP A 165 12.69 -19.95 -16.84
N LYS A 166 11.84 -18.94 -16.51
CA LYS A 166 11.94 -18.23 -15.23
C LYS A 166 10.65 -18.32 -14.42
N GLU A 167 10.79 -18.65 -13.15
CA GLU A 167 9.73 -18.61 -12.17
C GLU A 167 9.43 -17.18 -11.72
N ALA A 168 8.24 -16.94 -11.16
CA ALA A 168 7.82 -15.62 -10.68
C ALA A 168 8.80 -14.99 -9.66
N SER A 169 9.47 -15.81 -8.86
CA SER A 169 10.47 -15.39 -7.89
C SER A 169 11.77 -14.85 -8.49
N ALA A 170 12.02 -15.13 -9.78
CA ALA A 170 13.17 -14.61 -10.49
C ALA A 170 12.99 -13.17 -11.00
N PHE A 171 11.78 -12.61 -10.89
CA PHE A 171 11.48 -11.25 -11.31
C PHE A 171 11.35 -10.33 -10.11
N ASP A 172 11.83 -9.09 -10.26
CA ASP A 172 11.65 -7.99 -9.30
C ASP A 172 11.08 -6.79 -10.07
N THR A 173 9.85 -6.93 -10.55
CA THR A 173 9.18 -5.88 -11.32
C THR A 173 8.79 -4.74 -10.43
N ARG A 174 9.33 -3.57 -10.71
CA ARG A 174 8.93 -2.33 -10.06
C ARG A 174 7.67 -1.79 -10.72
N VAL A 175 6.72 -1.36 -9.89
CA VAL A 175 5.48 -0.73 -10.34
C VAL A 175 5.45 0.67 -9.79
N LEU A 176 5.22 1.64 -10.67
CA LEU A 176 5.24 3.07 -10.38
C LEU A 176 3.83 3.64 -10.47
N GLY A 177 3.66 4.88 -10.02
CA GLY A 177 2.41 5.63 -10.13
C GLY A 177 1.53 5.53 -8.90
N GLY A 178 0.48 4.71 -8.94
CA GLY A 178 -0.48 4.52 -7.85
C GLY A 178 -1.02 3.10 -7.79
N HIS A 179 -2.23 2.93 -7.21
CA HIS A 179 -2.86 1.62 -6.97
C HIS A 179 -4.31 1.59 -7.45
N SER A 180 -4.59 2.04 -8.68
CA SER A 180 -5.92 1.90 -9.28
C SER A 180 -5.87 2.02 -10.80
N GLY A 181 -6.32 0.99 -11.53
CA GLY A 181 -6.43 1.01 -12.99
C GLY A 181 -5.18 1.55 -13.68
N GLU A 182 -5.35 2.55 -14.54
CA GLU A 182 -4.26 3.13 -15.33
C GLU A 182 -3.22 3.91 -14.51
N THR A 183 -3.43 4.11 -13.19
CA THR A 183 -2.36 4.66 -12.34
C THR A 183 -1.27 3.65 -12.02
N ILE A 184 -1.48 2.37 -12.31
CA ILE A 184 -0.53 1.28 -12.09
C ILE A 184 0.37 1.16 -13.32
N VAL A 185 1.66 1.44 -13.19
CA VAL A 185 2.62 1.42 -14.30
C VAL A 185 3.76 0.45 -13.99
N PRO A 186 3.67 -0.80 -14.47
CA PRO A 186 4.77 -1.77 -14.33
C PRO A 186 5.91 -1.42 -15.29
N VAL A 187 7.16 -1.44 -14.79
CA VAL A 187 8.36 -1.09 -15.56
C VAL A 187 9.04 -2.37 -16.05
N PHE A 188 8.47 -3.00 -17.07
CA PHE A 188 8.99 -4.23 -17.63
C PHE A 188 10.26 -4.04 -18.46
N SER A 189 10.45 -2.84 -19.06
CA SER A 189 11.66 -2.51 -19.82
C SER A 189 12.94 -2.68 -19.02
N GLN A 190 12.88 -2.49 -17.70
CA GLN A 190 14.02 -2.58 -16.80
C GLN A 190 14.03 -3.88 -15.99
N SER A 191 12.86 -4.35 -15.55
CA SER A 191 12.76 -5.50 -14.63
C SER A 191 12.68 -6.86 -15.33
N ALA A 192 12.27 -6.90 -16.59
CA ALA A 192 12.17 -8.11 -17.40
C ALA A 192 12.56 -7.88 -18.87
N PRO A 193 13.70 -7.22 -19.16
CA PRO A 193 14.03 -6.75 -20.50
C PRO A 193 14.14 -7.88 -21.54
N GLU A 194 14.58 -9.06 -21.14
CA GLU A 194 14.72 -10.21 -22.03
C GLU A 194 13.36 -10.73 -22.51
N VAL A 195 12.41 -10.90 -21.58
CA VAL A 195 11.05 -11.32 -21.91
C VAL A 195 10.32 -10.21 -22.67
N TYR A 196 10.41 -8.97 -22.16
CA TYR A 196 9.64 -7.84 -22.68
C TYR A 196 9.99 -7.49 -24.13
N LYS A 197 11.25 -7.59 -24.55
CA LYS A 197 11.65 -7.31 -25.94
C LYS A 197 11.24 -8.40 -26.94
N GLU A 198 10.96 -9.63 -26.48
CA GLU A 198 10.44 -10.70 -27.35
C GLU A 198 8.92 -10.57 -27.61
N LEU A 199 8.20 -9.78 -26.82
CA LEU A 199 6.77 -9.58 -26.95
C LEU A 199 6.43 -8.61 -28.10
N SER A 200 5.34 -8.89 -28.82
CA SER A 200 4.73 -7.92 -29.73
C SER A 200 4.15 -6.74 -28.96
N ASP A 201 3.81 -5.65 -29.65
CA ASP A 201 3.22 -4.47 -29.02
C ASP A 201 1.84 -4.77 -28.40
N GLU A 202 1.07 -5.66 -29.02
CA GLU A 202 -0.22 -6.13 -28.48
C GLU A 202 -0.03 -6.97 -27.21
N GLN A 203 0.98 -7.83 -27.18
CA GLN A 203 1.32 -8.64 -26.02
C GLN A 203 1.81 -7.77 -24.84
N LYS A 204 2.64 -6.75 -25.12
CA LYS A 204 3.07 -5.77 -24.13
C LYS A 204 1.89 -5.01 -23.55
N ALA A 205 1.00 -4.52 -24.39
CA ALA A 205 -0.21 -3.81 -23.95
C ALA A 205 -1.14 -4.71 -23.12
N ALA A 206 -1.32 -5.97 -23.53
CA ALA A 206 -2.13 -6.96 -22.80
C ALA A 206 -1.53 -7.29 -21.44
N LEU A 207 -0.20 -7.44 -21.33
CA LEU A 207 0.50 -7.68 -20.07
C LEU A 207 0.33 -6.51 -19.10
N VAL A 208 0.56 -5.29 -19.56
CA VAL A 208 0.35 -4.05 -18.75
C VAL A 208 -1.10 -3.97 -18.30
N HIS A 209 -2.06 -4.10 -19.21
CA HIS A 209 -3.49 -4.07 -18.90
C HIS A 209 -3.88 -5.12 -17.85
N ARG A 210 -3.32 -6.33 -17.94
CA ARG A 210 -3.60 -7.39 -16.97
C ARG A 210 -3.10 -7.04 -15.56
N VAL A 211 -1.95 -6.37 -15.43
CA VAL A 211 -1.46 -5.88 -14.14
C VAL A 211 -2.39 -4.78 -13.60
N GLN A 212 -2.78 -3.82 -14.44
CA GLN A 212 -3.66 -2.71 -14.10
C GLN A 212 -5.05 -3.16 -13.61
N PHE A 213 -5.61 -4.20 -14.24
CA PHE A 213 -6.97 -4.67 -14.00
C PHE A 213 -7.02 -6.10 -13.43
N GLY A 214 -5.92 -6.65 -12.94
CA GLY A 214 -5.87 -7.98 -12.33
C GLY A 214 -6.81 -8.18 -11.14
N GLY A 215 -7.25 -7.09 -10.49
CA GLY A 215 -8.32 -7.10 -9.49
C GLY A 215 -9.66 -7.56 -10.06
N ASP A 216 -9.97 -7.19 -11.29
CA ASP A 216 -11.23 -7.53 -11.96
C ASP A 216 -11.33 -9.03 -12.30
N GLU A 217 -10.19 -9.69 -12.60
CA GLU A 217 -10.12 -11.15 -12.76
C GLU A 217 -10.64 -11.86 -11.49
N VAL A 218 -10.21 -11.38 -10.32
CA VAL A 218 -10.62 -11.95 -9.03
C VAL A 218 -12.08 -11.68 -8.73
N VAL A 219 -12.56 -10.43 -8.97
CA VAL A 219 -13.97 -10.06 -8.78
C VAL A 219 -14.87 -10.92 -9.67
N LYS A 220 -14.49 -11.11 -10.93
CA LYS A 220 -15.22 -11.97 -11.88
C LYS A 220 -15.25 -13.42 -11.42
N ALA A 221 -14.11 -13.99 -11.01
CA ALA A 221 -14.01 -15.37 -10.53
C ALA A 221 -14.80 -15.60 -9.23
N LYS A 222 -14.98 -14.55 -8.41
CA LYS A 222 -15.82 -14.59 -7.20
C LYS A 222 -17.29 -14.21 -7.46
N ASN A 223 -17.72 -14.13 -8.71
CA ASN A 223 -19.08 -13.73 -9.07
C ASN A 223 -19.55 -12.42 -8.40
N GLY A 224 -18.65 -11.46 -8.24
CA GLY A 224 -18.92 -10.18 -7.57
C GLY A 224 -18.95 -10.22 -6.03
N ALA A 225 -18.69 -11.36 -5.42
CA ALA A 225 -18.69 -11.53 -3.96
C ALA A 225 -17.39 -11.03 -3.28
N GLY A 226 -16.82 -9.95 -3.76
CA GLY A 226 -15.62 -9.31 -3.19
C GLY A 226 -14.44 -9.28 -4.17
N SER A 227 -13.34 -8.72 -3.71
CA SER A 227 -12.09 -8.52 -4.46
C SER A 227 -10.98 -9.45 -3.96
N ALA A 228 -9.74 -9.15 -4.33
CA ALA A 228 -8.56 -9.85 -3.81
C ALA A 228 -8.48 -9.74 -2.28
N THR A 229 -8.30 -10.85 -1.61
CA THR A 229 -8.15 -10.96 -0.16
C THR A 229 -6.83 -11.63 0.22
N LEU A 230 -6.61 -12.86 -0.18
CA LEU A 230 -5.41 -13.63 0.17
C LEU A 230 -4.12 -13.02 -0.43
N SER A 231 -4.16 -12.70 -1.73
CA SER A 231 -3.01 -12.06 -2.40
C SER A 231 -2.75 -10.63 -1.89
N MET A 232 -3.79 -9.91 -1.47
CA MET A 232 -3.63 -8.59 -0.86
C MET A 232 -3.04 -8.71 0.55
N ALA A 233 -3.48 -9.67 1.34
CA ALA A 233 -2.90 -9.98 2.65
C ALA A 233 -1.41 -10.35 2.53
N TYR A 234 -1.07 -11.20 1.55
CA TYR A 234 0.32 -11.54 1.25
C TYR A 234 1.16 -10.29 0.88
N ALA A 235 0.64 -9.42 0.02
CA ALA A 235 1.34 -8.20 -0.38
C ALA A 235 1.54 -7.24 0.81
N GLY A 236 0.52 -7.04 1.64
CA GLY A 236 0.62 -6.26 2.87
C GLY A 236 1.62 -6.83 3.87
N TYR A 237 1.64 -8.17 4.01
CA TYR A 237 2.62 -8.88 4.81
C TYR A 237 4.04 -8.70 4.26
N LYS A 238 4.24 -8.84 2.94
CA LYS A 238 5.55 -8.70 2.30
C LYS A 238 6.17 -7.33 2.61
N LEU A 239 5.43 -6.23 2.42
CA LEU A 239 5.91 -4.90 2.76
C LEU A 239 6.11 -4.72 4.26
N GLY A 240 5.18 -5.19 5.09
CA GLY A 240 5.29 -5.12 6.55
C GLY A 240 6.47 -5.93 7.08
N HIS A 241 6.73 -7.13 6.54
CA HIS A 241 7.92 -7.92 6.88
C HIS A 241 9.21 -7.21 6.49
N ALA A 242 9.25 -6.61 5.29
CA ALA A 242 10.40 -5.81 4.83
C ALA A 242 10.70 -4.64 5.79
N LEU A 243 9.66 -3.92 6.24
CA LEU A 243 9.79 -2.88 7.26
C LEU A 243 10.29 -3.43 8.61
N LEU A 244 9.73 -4.55 9.07
CA LEU A 244 10.17 -5.19 10.32
C LEU A 244 11.63 -5.64 10.24
N ALA A 245 12.07 -6.17 9.10
CA ALA A 245 13.46 -6.52 8.87
C ALA A 245 14.38 -5.28 8.90
N ALA A 246 13.95 -4.17 8.28
CA ALA A 246 14.68 -2.90 8.31
C ALA A 246 14.75 -2.30 9.72
N ILE A 247 13.67 -2.37 10.51
CA ILE A 247 13.64 -1.96 11.93
C ILE A 247 14.64 -2.79 12.76
N ASN A 248 14.88 -4.05 12.39
CA ASN A 248 15.87 -4.94 13.00
C ASN A 248 17.23 -4.90 12.27
N ASP A 249 17.58 -3.75 11.70
CA ASP A 249 18.89 -3.44 11.11
C ASP A 249 19.31 -4.32 9.92
N THR A 250 18.35 -4.92 9.18
CA THR A 250 18.66 -5.58 7.91
C THR A 250 18.85 -4.50 6.82
N PRO A 251 20.06 -4.38 6.27
CA PRO A 251 20.35 -3.32 5.30
C PRO A 251 19.88 -3.66 3.87
N GLY A 252 19.76 -2.63 3.02
CA GLY A 252 19.62 -2.80 1.57
C GLY A 252 18.24 -3.27 1.11
N ILE A 253 17.22 -3.17 1.95
CA ILE A 253 15.85 -3.54 1.59
C ILE A 253 15.25 -2.46 0.70
N ILE A 254 14.76 -2.86 -0.48
CA ILE A 254 14.13 -1.96 -1.45
C ILE A 254 12.73 -2.50 -1.77
N GLU A 255 11.69 -1.70 -1.50
CA GLU A 255 10.31 -2.03 -1.83
C GLU A 255 9.63 -0.89 -2.60
N SER A 256 8.69 -1.23 -3.51
CA SER A 256 7.87 -0.23 -4.18
C SER A 256 6.63 0.06 -3.34
N THR A 257 6.37 1.34 -3.06
CA THR A 257 5.25 1.76 -2.22
C THR A 257 4.82 3.20 -2.54
N PHE A 258 3.57 3.54 -2.26
CA PHE A 258 3.02 4.87 -2.48
C PHE A 258 3.41 5.80 -1.33
N VAL A 259 4.19 6.84 -1.61
CA VAL A 259 4.87 7.68 -0.62
C VAL A 259 4.67 9.17 -0.87
N TYR A 260 4.86 9.96 0.17
CA TYR A 260 4.80 11.43 0.12
C TYR A 260 6.13 12.02 -0.36
N LEU A 261 6.06 12.96 -1.30
CA LEU A 261 7.22 13.55 -1.97
C LEU A 261 7.44 15.04 -1.62
N LYS A 262 6.35 15.82 -1.53
CA LYS A 262 6.40 17.27 -1.41
C LYS A 262 7.06 17.70 -0.09
N ASP A 263 8.01 18.63 -0.19
CA ASP A 263 8.72 19.19 0.97
C ASP A 263 9.33 18.14 1.92
N SER A 264 9.54 16.91 1.39
CA SER A 264 10.14 15.82 2.12
C SER A 264 11.67 15.96 2.17
N LYS A 265 12.24 15.70 3.35
CA LYS A 265 13.70 15.65 3.53
C LYS A 265 14.31 14.29 3.18
N ILE A 266 13.49 13.36 2.68
CA ILE A 266 13.95 12.04 2.24
C ILE A 266 14.81 12.24 0.99
N LYS A 267 15.98 11.61 0.95
CA LYS A 267 16.87 11.62 -0.21
C LYS A 267 16.14 11.17 -1.47
N GLY A 268 16.22 11.92 -2.56
CA GLY A 268 15.55 11.65 -3.83
C GLY A 268 14.09 12.12 -3.91
N ALA A 269 13.48 12.57 -2.81
CA ALA A 269 12.08 13.03 -2.81
C ALA A 269 11.89 14.32 -3.62
N THR A 270 12.78 15.27 -3.45
CA THR A 270 12.71 16.57 -4.18
C THR A 270 12.89 16.38 -5.68
N GLU A 271 13.81 15.52 -6.08
CA GLU A 271 14.07 15.17 -7.47
C GLU A 271 12.87 14.44 -8.09
N ALA A 272 12.31 13.45 -7.37
CA ALA A 272 11.09 12.75 -7.78
C ALA A 272 9.92 13.73 -7.96
N TYR A 273 9.68 14.58 -6.97
CA TYR A 273 8.60 15.58 -7.01
C TYR A 273 8.73 16.50 -8.22
N LYS A 274 9.92 17.04 -8.46
CA LYS A 274 10.19 17.92 -9.62
C LYS A 274 9.99 17.19 -10.94
N TYR A 275 10.57 15.99 -11.09
CA TYR A 275 10.44 15.22 -12.32
C TYR A 275 8.97 14.93 -12.66
N ILE A 276 8.20 14.46 -11.70
CA ILE A 276 6.79 14.13 -11.88
C ILE A 276 5.98 15.38 -12.26
N ASN A 277 6.14 16.48 -11.54
CA ASN A 277 5.32 17.67 -11.73
C ASN A 277 5.77 18.54 -12.91
N GLU A 278 7.03 18.46 -13.35
CA GLU A 278 7.55 19.25 -14.48
C GLU A 278 7.57 18.47 -15.79
N LYS A 279 7.70 17.11 -15.76
CA LYS A 279 7.88 16.30 -16.97
C LYS A 279 6.71 15.38 -17.30
N LEU A 280 5.95 14.94 -16.29
CA LEU A 280 4.87 13.96 -16.48
C LEU A 280 3.47 14.59 -16.31
N LYS A 281 3.36 15.66 -15.53
CA LYS A 281 2.07 16.31 -15.24
C LYS A 281 1.63 17.21 -16.38
N ASP A 282 0.34 17.19 -16.69
CA ASP A 282 -0.28 18.19 -17.58
C ASP A 282 -0.39 19.53 -16.87
N SER A 283 -0.34 20.64 -17.65
CA SER A 283 -0.40 22.01 -17.14
C SER A 283 -1.63 22.31 -16.29
N ASP A 284 -2.76 21.67 -16.60
CA ASP A 284 -4.06 21.93 -15.96
C ASP A 284 -4.32 21.06 -14.73
N SER A 285 -3.41 20.13 -14.41
CA SER A 285 -3.50 19.25 -13.24
C SER A 285 -2.89 19.88 -12.00
N SER A 286 -3.46 19.61 -10.82
CA SER A 286 -2.86 19.95 -9.53
C SER A 286 -1.58 19.15 -9.31
N ASP A 287 -0.70 19.62 -8.44
CA ASP A 287 0.53 18.92 -8.11
C ASP A 287 0.27 17.52 -7.52
N VAL A 288 1.15 16.61 -7.87
CA VAL A 288 1.14 15.22 -7.41
C VAL A 288 2.12 15.09 -6.26
N ASP A 289 1.58 15.15 -5.04
CA ASP A 289 2.35 15.11 -3.80
C ASP A 289 2.72 13.68 -3.35
N PHE A 290 2.08 12.67 -3.94
CA PHE A 290 2.27 11.25 -3.64
C PHE A 290 2.46 10.43 -4.91
N PHE A 291 3.38 9.46 -4.86
CA PHE A 291 3.63 8.59 -5.99
C PHE A 291 4.20 7.24 -5.52
N ALA A 292 3.88 6.15 -6.23
CA ALA A 292 4.51 4.86 -5.97
C ALA A 292 5.89 4.80 -6.64
N LEU A 293 6.92 4.60 -5.83
CA LEU A 293 8.33 4.52 -6.23
C LEU A 293 9.05 3.45 -5.42
N PRO A 294 10.15 2.89 -5.94
CA PRO A 294 11.06 2.09 -5.13
C PRO A 294 11.72 2.96 -4.06
N VAL A 295 11.72 2.45 -2.83
CA VAL A 295 12.32 3.13 -1.67
C VAL A 295 13.31 2.22 -0.95
N VAL A 296 14.41 2.77 -0.48
CA VAL A 296 15.31 2.08 0.45
C VAL A 296 14.75 2.26 1.86
N LEU A 297 14.64 1.15 2.58
CA LEU A 297 14.14 1.11 3.95
C LEU A 297 15.29 1.03 4.95
N SER A 298 15.13 1.70 6.09
CA SER A 298 16.01 1.67 7.26
C SER A 298 15.20 1.53 8.54
N SER A 299 15.87 1.46 9.69
CA SER A 299 15.20 1.47 11.00
C SER A 299 14.40 2.74 11.30
N ASN A 300 14.64 3.83 10.57
CA ASN A 300 13.88 5.07 10.68
C ASN A 300 12.74 5.19 9.66
N GLY A 301 12.59 4.21 8.75
CA GLY A 301 11.63 4.20 7.66
C GLY A 301 12.29 4.43 6.31
N ILE A 302 11.68 5.24 5.45
CA ILE A 302 12.22 5.54 4.13
C ILE A 302 13.49 6.37 4.26
N GLU A 303 14.60 5.81 3.83
CA GLU A 303 15.92 6.48 3.78
C GLU A 303 16.13 7.20 2.44
N GLU A 304 15.76 6.55 1.33
CA GLU A 304 15.98 7.07 -0.01
C GLU A 304 14.83 6.66 -0.94
N ILE A 305 14.43 7.56 -1.83
CA ILE A 305 13.53 7.28 -2.95
C ILE A 305 14.37 7.11 -4.22
N LYS A 306 14.27 5.97 -4.87
CA LYS A 306 14.99 5.62 -6.11
C LYS A 306 14.29 6.23 -7.32
N TRP A 307 14.31 7.56 -7.40
CA TRP A 307 13.61 8.32 -8.43
C TRP A 307 14.21 8.18 -9.82
N ASP A 308 15.50 7.85 -9.92
CA ASP A 308 16.23 7.70 -11.17
C ASP A 308 15.67 6.61 -12.09
N ILE A 309 14.82 5.73 -11.57
CA ILE A 309 14.04 4.79 -12.37
C ILE A 309 13.13 5.51 -13.38
N LEU A 310 12.61 6.71 -13.03
CA LEU A 310 11.75 7.50 -13.91
C LEU A 310 12.45 7.99 -15.18
N GLU A 311 13.76 8.20 -15.13
CA GLU A 311 14.56 8.62 -16.28
C GLU A 311 14.92 7.48 -17.25
N LYS A 312 14.72 6.24 -16.80
CA LYS A 312 15.16 5.02 -17.50
C LYS A 312 14.01 4.23 -18.14
N VAL A 313 12.77 4.67 -17.94
CA VAL A 313 11.58 4.06 -18.56
C VAL A 313 11.58 4.25 -20.08
N ASP A 314 10.98 3.33 -20.80
CA ASP A 314 10.82 3.47 -22.23
C ASP A 314 9.73 4.50 -22.63
N ALA A 315 9.59 4.76 -23.92
CA ALA A 315 8.63 5.74 -24.42
C ALA A 315 7.16 5.37 -24.11
N LYS A 316 6.82 4.07 -24.13
CA LYS A 316 5.47 3.59 -23.82
C LYS A 316 5.18 3.70 -22.32
N GLU A 317 6.13 3.32 -21.49
CA GLU A 317 6.06 3.47 -20.04
C GLU A 317 5.95 4.96 -19.64
N THR A 318 6.67 5.85 -20.37
CA THR A 318 6.55 7.31 -20.18
C THR A 318 5.13 7.80 -20.44
N GLU A 319 4.48 7.35 -21.51
CA GLU A 319 3.08 7.73 -21.79
C GLU A 319 2.12 7.19 -20.72
N LEU A 320 2.32 5.97 -20.25
CA LEU A 320 1.55 5.42 -19.13
C LEU A 320 1.73 6.24 -17.84
N LEU A 321 2.96 6.69 -17.55
CA LEU A 321 3.25 7.54 -16.40
C LEU A 321 2.56 8.91 -16.49
N LYS A 322 2.46 9.52 -17.67
CA LYS A 322 1.68 10.77 -17.87
C LYS A 322 0.20 10.57 -17.57
N ILE A 323 -0.40 9.49 -18.11
CA ILE A 323 -1.81 9.13 -17.83
C ILE A 323 -2.00 8.92 -16.32
N ALA A 324 -1.12 8.16 -15.69
CA ALA A 324 -1.14 7.88 -14.26
C ALA A 324 -1.08 9.17 -13.43
N THR A 325 -0.17 10.08 -13.79
CA THR A 325 0.01 11.37 -13.10
C THR A 325 -1.24 12.23 -13.15
N GLY A 326 -1.91 12.34 -14.31
CA GLY A 326 -3.16 13.08 -14.46
C GLY A 326 -4.31 12.51 -13.62
N GLN A 327 -4.39 11.19 -13.48
CA GLN A 327 -5.38 10.54 -12.61
C GLN A 327 -5.04 10.68 -11.13
N LEU A 328 -3.77 10.54 -10.77
CA LEU A 328 -3.29 10.68 -9.39
C LEU A 328 -3.54 12.07 -8.84
N SER A 329 -3.33 13.13 -9.63
CA SER A 329 -3.66 14.50 -9.24
C SER A 329 -5.09 14.60 -8.70
N LYS A 330 -6.07 14.02 -9.42
CA LYS A 330 -7.49 14.01 -9.02
C LYS A 330 -7.75 13.15 -7.78
N ASN A 331 -7.11 11.98 -7.70
CA ASN A 331 -7.28 11.05 -6.57
C ASN A 331 -6.74 11.64 -5.27
N ILE A 332 -5.57 12.27 -5.32
CA ILE A 332 -4.92 12.93 -4.18
C ILE A 332 -5.77 14.11 -3.73
N ALA A 333 -6.17 15.00 -4.69
CA ALA A 333 -7.02 16.14 -4.39
C ALA A 333 -8.35 15.73 -3.72
N LYS A 334 -8.95 14.60 -4.15
CA LYS A 334 -10.16 14.06 -3.52
C LYS A 334 -9.93 13.66 -2.07
N GLY A 335 -8.79 13.03 -1.76
CA GLY A 335 -8.42 12.65 -0.39
C GLY A 335 -8.18 13.85 0.50
N THR A 336 -7.39 14.82 0.04
CA THR A 336 -7.07 16.04 0.80
C THR A 336 -8.31 16.92 1.03
N ALA A 337 -9.18 17.08 0.01
CA ALA A 337 -10.41 17.84 0.11
C ALA A 337 -11.39 17.24 1.15
N PHE A 338 -11.43 15.92 1.31
CA PHE A 338 -12.25 15.27 2.32
C PHE A 338 -11.93 15.74 3.75
N ILE A 339 -10.66 16.02 4.03
CA ILE A 339 -10.22 16.50 5.35
C ILE A 339 -10.33 18.02 5.48
N ALA A 340 -10.23 18.78 4.37
CA ALA A 340 -10.41 20.23 4.39
C ALA A 340 -11.87 20.65 4.60
N GLY A 341 -12.84 19.84 4.17
CA GLY A 341 -14.28 20.08 4.31
C GLY A 341 -14.90 19.56 5.62
N ASN A 342 -14.12 18.87 6.43
CA ASN A 342 -14.46 18.38 7.78
C ASN A 342 -13.49 19.00 8.79
#